data_d86af9a06d8cc1cffa7254b3bc2e8969
#
_entry.id   d86af9a06d8cc1cffa7254b3bc2e8969
#
_cell.length_a   1.000
_cell.length_b   1.000
_cell.length_c   1.000
_cell.angle_alpha   90.00
_cell.angle_beta   90.00
_cell.angle_gamma   90.00
#
_symmetry.space_group_name_H-M   'P 1'
#
loop_
_entity.id
_entity.type
_entity.pdbx_description
1 polymer ?
#
loop_
_entity_poly.entity_id
_entity_poly.type
_entity_poly.pdbx_seq_one_letter_code
_entity_poly.pdbx_strand_id
1 'polypeptide(L)'
;MAKAKSPLSKAAQERVKTYEARSNQQESRKGVRKRDNKIAVIAGLSALAVALGAQLGYATLNPSPNASSSAEPSQNTAAAPDKSFAENRTWTGSMKLNGESLKFELDGKKAPQAVANFVTLAKRAFYNGVNCHRVTTEAMYVLQCGDPKGDGTGGPGYSFGPIENAPADNIYGEGLIAMARRGGDANTQGSQFFIVYKDTQLGSDAAGGYTVFGKVTSGLDVVKSIAAAGTEDGSGDGKPKKAVTLSSVNVK
;
A
#
# COMPACT_ATOMS: atom_id res chain seq x y z
N MET A 1 15.72 25.45 -51.67
CA MET A 1 15.92 26.65 -50.79
C MET A 1 15.52 26.26 -49.38
N ALA A 2 16.49 26.13 -48.46
CA ALA A 2 16.25 25.81 -47.08
C ALA A 2 15.87 27.08 -46.33
N LYS A 3 14.69 27.14 -45.67
CA LYS A 3 14.25 28.22 -44.81
C LYS A 3 15.15 28.28 -43.56
N ALA A 4 15.89 29.36 -43.41
CA ALA A 4 16.66 29.65 -42.19
C ALA A 4 15.70 29.78 -41.00
N LYS A 5 15.93 29.00 -39.90
CA LYS A 5 15.17 29.09 -38.66
C LYS A 5 15.47 30.45 -37.99
N SER A 6 14.44 31.24 -37.72
CA SER A 6 14.54 32.49 -36.96
C SER A 6 15.15 32.26 -35.58
N PRO A 7 16.04 33.16 -35.08
CA PRO A 7 16.62 33.02 -33.76
C PRO A 7 15.54 33.09 -32.66
N LEU A 8 15.67 32.24 -31.65
CA LEU A 8 14.76 32.19 -30.49
C LEU A 8 14.73 33.53 -29.76
N SER A 9 13.56 33.97 -29.30
CA SER A 9 13.42 35.17 -28.49
C SER A 9 14.25 35.07 -27.18
N LYS A 10 14.71 36.23 -26.67
CA LYS A 10 15.50 36.27 -25.41
C LYS A 10 14.82 35.49 -24.26
N ALA A 11 13.50 35.61 -24.12
CA ALA A 11 12.74 34.88 -23.11
C ALA A 11 12.74 33.34 -23.34
N ALA A 12 12.76 32.89 -24.58
CA ALA A 12 12.87 31.48 -24.90
C ALA A 12 14.28 30.93 -24.61
N GLN A 13 15.31 31.71 -24.87
CA GLN A 13 16.68 31.34 -24.54
C GLN A 13 16.94 31.27 -23.04
N GLU A 14 16.34 32.11 -22.21
CA GLU A 14 16.42 32.04 -20.75
C GLU A 14 15.71 30.80 -20.20
N ARG A 15 14.54 30.45 -20.75
CA ARG A 15 13.83 29.19 -20.36
C ARG A 15 14.66 27.95 -20.66
N VAL A 16 15.32 27.90 -21.82
CA VAL A 16 16.21 26.79 -22.18
C VAL A 16 17.37 26.69 -21.21
N LYS A 17 18.06 27.81 -20.90
CA LYS A 17 19.15 27.82 -19.92
C LYS A 17 18.72 27.39 -18.53
N THR A 18 17.53 27.80 -18.08
CA THR A 18 17.01 27.42 -16.79
C THR A 18 16.65 25.90 -16.74
N TYR A 19 16.12 25.38 -17.86
CA TYR A 19 15.83 23.96 -17.99
C TYR A 19 17.11 23.11 -17.98
N GLU A 20 18.12 23.49 -18.75
CA GLU A 20 19.42 22.82 -18.80
C GLU A 20 20.12 22.84 -17.44
N ALA A 21 20.09 23.97 -16.72
CA ALA A 21 20.65 24.07 -15.38
C ALA A 21 19.98 23.11 -14.39
N ARG A 22 18.64 23.00 -14.44
CA ARG A 22 17.88 22.05 -13.59
C ARG A 22 18.16 20.60 -13.96
N SER A 23 18.24 20.29 -15.26
CA SER A 23 18.57 18.95 -15.75
C SER A 23 19.95 18.51 -15.28
N ASN A 24 20.97 19.35 -15.44
CA ASN A 24 22.33 19.07 -15.01
C ASN A 24 22.44 18.91 -13.48
N GLN A 25 21.64 19.66 -12.72
CA GLN A 25 21.57 19.50 -11.25
C GLN A 25 20.92 18.19 -10.84
N GLN A 26 19.92 17.72 -11.59
CA GLN A 26 19.31 16.40 -11.34
C GLN A 26 20.25 15.25 -11.68
N GLU A 27 21.00 15.36 -12.77
CA GLU A 27 21.97 14.33 -13.15
C GLU A 27 23.13 14.23 -12.14
N SER A 28 23.64 15.34 -11.68
CA SER A 28 24.68 15.36 -10.65
C SER A 28 24.23 14.70 -9.34
N ARG A 29 22.97 14.97 -8.91
CA ARG A 29 22.38 14.31 -7.74
C ARG A 29 22.21 12.80 -7.91
N LYS A 30 21.88 12.32 -9.13
CA LYS A 30 21.81 10.87 -9.43
C LYS A 30 23.19 10.22 -9.34
N GLY A 31 24.23 10.91 -9.80
CA GLY A 31 25.62 10.42 -9.71
C GLY A 31 26.10 10.27 -8.25
N VAL A 32 25.82 11.26 -7.41
CA VAL A 32 26.16 11.22 -5.98
C VAL A 32 25.42 10.08 -5.28
N ARG A 33 24.11 9.94 -5.46
CA ARG A 33 23.33 8.84 -4.87
C ARG A 33 23.82 7.46 -5.28
N LYS A 34 24.22 7.24 -6.54
CA LYS A 34 24.79 5.96 -7.00
C LYS A 34 26.11 5.64 -6.32
N ARG A 35 26.97 6.64 -6.10
CA ARG A 35 28.25 6.48 -5.40
C ARG A 35 28.04 6.17 -3.92
N ASP A 36 27.16 6.93 -3.26
CA ASP A 36 26.88 6.77 -1.82
C ASP A 36 26.22 5.41 -1.52
N ASN A 37 25.32 4.95 -2.39
CA ASN A 37 24.76 3.60 -2.28
C ASN A 37 25.82 2.50 -2.44
N LYS A 38 26.78 2.66 -3.35
CA LYS A 38 27.89 1.68 -3.48
C LYS A 38 28.76 1.65 -2.24
N ILE A 39 29.09 2.80 -1.67
CA ILE A 39 29.87 2.91 -0.43
C ILE A 39 29.10 2.27 0.74
N ALA A 40 27.80 2.51 0.87
CA ALA A 40 26.97 1.93 1.91
C ALA A 40 26.90 0.40 1.82
N VAL A 41 26.78 -0.16 0.61
CA VAL A 41 26.78 -1.62 0.39
C VAL A 41 28.12 -2.24 0.75
N ILE A 42 29.23 -1.64 0.37
CA ILE A 42 30.58 -2.13 0.70
C ILE A 42 30.82 -2.08 2.21
N ALA A 43 30.43 -1.00 2.88
CA ALA A 43 30.57 -0.87 4.33
C ALA A 43 29.70 -1.89 5.08
N GLY A 44 28.45 -2.13 4.60
CA GLY A 44 27.56 -3.13 5.17
C GLY A 44 28.09 -4.57 5.05
N LEU A 45 28.64 -4.94 3.90
CA LEU A 45 29.23 -6.26 3.68
C LEU A 45 30.49 -6.48 4.53
N SER A 46 31.29 -5.44 4.72
CA SER A 46 32.52 -5.51 5.58
C SER A 46 32.14 -5.73 7.06
N ALA A 47 31.11 -5.05 7.56
CA ALA A 47 30.63 -5.23 8.94
C ALA A 47 30.06 -6.64 9.18
N LEU A 48 29.32 -7.20 8.20
CA LEU A 48 28.80 -8.56 8.25
C LEU A 48 29.90 -9.62 8.27
N ALA A 49 30.96 -9.45 7.48
CA ALA A 49 32.08 -10.38 7.45
C ALA A 49 32.87 -10.41 8.78
N VAL A 50 33.05 -9.25 9.44
CA VAL A 50 33.67 -9.15 10.75
C VAL A 50 32.84 -9.80 11.85
N ALA A 51 31.52 -9.61 11.83
CA ALA A 51 30.59 -10.20 12.79
C ALA A 51 30.52 -11.73 12.67
N LEU A 52 30.49 -12.27 11.44
CA LEU A 52 30.53 -13.71 11.19
C LEU A 52 31.85 -14.34 11.60
N GLY A 53 32.98 -13.68 11.33
CA GLY A 53 34.31 -14.15 11.75
C GLY A 53 34.48 -14.19 13.27
N ALA A 54 33.94 -13.21 13.99
CA ALA A 54 33.96 -13.18 15.45
C ALA A 54 33.08 -14.29 16.08
N GLN A 55 31.91 -14.58 15.50
CA GLN A 55 31.04 -15.65 15.97
C GLN A 55 31.64 -17.05 15.73
N LEU A 56 32.22 -17.29 14.57
CA LEU A 56 32.90 -18.55 14.28
C LEU A 56 34.12 -18.77 15.18
N GLY A 57 34.92 -17.72 15.41
CA GLY A 57 36.07 -17.79 16.33
C GLY A 57 35.62 -18.06 17.78
N TYR A 58 34.56 -17.46 18.24
CA TYR A 58 34.04 -17.70 19.59
C TYR A 58 33.49 -19.13 19.77
N ALA A 59 32.76 -19.66 18.77
CA ALA A 59 32.22 -21.01 18.80
C ALA A 59 33.27 -22.11 18.80
N THR A 60 34.43 -21.90 18.14
CA THR A 60 35.53 -22.87 18.13
C THR A 60 36.33 -22.87 19.42
N LEU A 61 36.39 -21.74 20.12
CA LEU A 61 37.16 -21.60 21.39
C LEU A 61 36.34 -22.00 22.63
N ASN A 62 34.99 -22.06 22.53
CA ASN A 62 34.11 -22.44 23.61
C ASN A 62 33.09 -23.51 23.15
N PRO A 63 33.49 -24.79 23.04
CA PRO A 63 32.56 -25.86 22.75
C PRO A 63 31.61 -26.05 23.95
N SER A 64 30.35 -25.61 23.81
CA SER A 64 29.32 -25.86 24.80
C SER A 64 28.93 -27.33 24.78
N PRO A 65 28.95 -28.03 25.89
CA PRO A 65 28.33 -29.36 26.00
C PRO A 65 26.80 -29.19 26.06
N ASN A 66 26.09 -29.86 25.18
CA ASN A 66 24.64 -29.87 24.98
C ASN A 66 24.05 -28.70 24.23
N ALA A 67 24.09 -28.77 22.91
CA ALA A 67 23.10 -28.13 22.07
C ALA A 67 21.77 -28.90 22.15
N SER A 68 21.03 -28.74 23.24
CA SER A 68 19.58 -28.88 23.19
C SER A 68 19.08 -27.78 22.28
N SER A 69 18.41 -28.15 21.22
CA SER A 69 17.73 -27.29 20.26
C SER A 69 16.91 -26.24 21.01
N SER A 70 17.51 -25.08 21.27
CA SER A 70 16.78 -23.88 21.60
C SER A 70 16.18 -23.41 20.28
N ALA A 71 14.91 -23.77 20.09
CA ALA A 71 14.08 -23.07 19.13
C ALA A 71 14.28 -21.56 19.39
N GLU A 72 14.80 -20.84 18.40
CA GLU A 72 14.65 -19.37 18.36
C GLU A 72 13.20 -19.05 18.73
N PRO A 73 12.95 -17.96 19.51
CA PRO A 73 11.60 -17.53 19.71
C PRO A 73 11.05 -17.24 18.30
N SER A 74 10.24 -18.18 17.81
CA SER A 74 9.45 -18.01 16.61
C SER A 74 8.79 -16.65 16.78
N GLN A 75 9.22 -15.66 16.01
CA GLN A 75 8.42 -14.45 15.84
C GLN A 75 7.07 -14.97 15.44
N ASN A 76 6.09 -14.79 16.32
CA ASN A 76 4.73 -15.24 16.14
C ASN A 76 4.14 -14.40 15.00
N THR A 77 4.57 -14.69 13.77
CA THR A 77 3.98 -14.12 12.56
C THR A 77 2.59 -14.70 12.52
N ALA A 78 1.61 -13.90 12.94
CA ALA A 78 0.22 -14.31 12.88
C ALA A 78 -0.05 -14.79 11.46
N ALA A 79 -0.55 -16.03 11.33
CA ALA A 79 -0.93 -16.55 10.03
C ALA A 79 -2.19 -15.83 9.53
N ALA A 80 -2.29 -15.66 8.22
CA ALA A 80 -3.53 -15.18 7.61
C ALA A 80 -4.69 -16.12 7.98
N PRO A 81 -5.90 -15.60 8.22
CA PRO A 81 -7.08 -16.43 8.50
C PRO A 81 -7.33 -17.43 7.38
N ASP A 82 -7.83 -18.61 7.73
CA ASP A 82 -8.22 -19.62 6.74
C ASP A 82 -9.37 -19.06 5.87
N LYS A 83 -9.28 -19.27 4.57
CA LYS A 83 -10.28 -18.80 3.59
C LYS A 83 -11.68 -19.36 3.81
N SER A 84 -11.82 -20.48 4.54
CA SER A 84 -13.12 -21.05 4.92
C SER A 84 -13.95 -20.08 5.77
N PHE A 85 -13.35 -19.13 6.48
CA PHE A 85 -14.06 -18.08 7.21
C PHE A 85 -14.83 -17.10 6.32
N ALA A 86 -14.63 -17.11 5.01
CA ALA A 86 -15.49 -16.42 4.04
C ALA A 86 -16.86 -17.11 3.88
N GLU A 87 -17.01 -18.36 4.33
CA GLU A 87 -18.24 -19.15 4.31
C GLU A 87 -18.87 -19.30 2.92
N ASN A 88 -18.11 -19.04 1.86
CA ASN A 88 -18.56 -19.09 0.46
C ASN A 88 -19.90 -18.39 0.22
N ARG A 89 -20.12 -17.26 0.89
CA ARG A 89 -21.37 -16.48 0.84
C ARG A 89 -21.11 -14.97 0.66
N THR A 90 -22.16 -14.22 0.43
CA THR A 90 -22.15 -12.77 0.56
C THR A 90 -22.28 -12.38 2.02
N TRP A 91 -21.36 -11.57 2.51
CA TRP A 91 -21.42 -10.92 3.80
C TRP A 91 -21.96 -9.50 3.63
N THR A 92 -22.79 -9.06 4.55
CA THR A 92 -23.20 -7.65 4.63
C THR A 92 -22.55 -6.98 5.80
N GLY A 93 -22.31 -5.68 5.70
CA GLY A 93 -21.68 -4.96 6.78
C GLY A 93 -21.89 -3.45 6.73
N SER A 94 -21.37 -2.81 7.76
CA SER A 94 -21.33 -1.35 7.85
C SER A 94 -20.04 -0.89 8.53
N MET A 95 -19.60 0.29 8.18
CA MET A 95 -18.54 1.02 8.86
C MET A 95 -18.90 2.49 9.00
N LYS A 96 -18.26 3.20 9.90
CA LYS A 96 -18.41 4.65 10.01
C LYS A 96 -17.09 5.33 9.64
N LEU A 97 -17.19 6.37 8.83
CA LEU A 97 -16.13 7.30 8.48
C LEU A 97 -16.44 8.64 9.16
N ASN A 98 -15.68 9.02 10.18
CA ASN A 98 -15.94 10.21 11.00
C ASN A 98 -17.39 10.26 11.55
N GLY A 99 -17.94 9.10 11.92
CA GLY A 99 -19.31 8.99 12.44
C GLY A 99 -20.40 8.77 11.40
N GLU A 100 -20.14 9.07 10.12
CA GLU A 100 -21.07 8.87 9.01
C GLU A 100 -21.08 7.42 8.53
N SER A 101 -22.25 6.87 8.27
CA SER A 101 -22.43 5.44 8.00
C SER A 101 -22.26 5.10 6.53
N LEU A 102 -21.49 4.06 6.25
CA LEU A 102 -21.32 3.43 4.95
C LEU A 102 -21.69 1.95 5.09
N LYS A 103 -22.57 1.45 4.20
CA LYS A 103 -22.94 0.03 4.14
C LYS A 103 -22.25 -0.63 2.96
N PHE A 104 -21.94 -1.91 3.10
CA PHE A 104 -21.24 -2.68 2.07
C PHE A 104 -21.64 -4.14 2.04
N GLU A 105 -21.32 -4.80 0.95
CA GLU A 105 -21.36 -6.24 0.77
C GLU A 105 -19.97 -6.76 0.41
N LEU A 106 -19.63 -7.97 0.88
CA LEU A 106 -18.38 -8.66 0.57
C LEU A 106 -18.71 -9.98 -0.15
N ASP A 107 -17.94 -10.30 -1.18
CA ASP A 107 -18.15 -11.51 -2.00
C ASP A 107 -17.19 -12.64 -1.57
N GLY A 108 -17.59 -13.43 -0.61
CA GLY A 108 -16.81 -14.56 -0.11
C GLY A 108 -16.66 -15.72 -1.09
N LYS A 109 -17.41 -15.71 -2.22
CA LYS A 109 -17.25 -16.71 -3.28
C LYS A 109 -16.10 -16.35 -4.22
N LYS A 110 -16.01 -15.05 -4.60
CA LYS A 110 -15.04 -14.57 -5.58
C LYS A 110 -13.69 -14.18 -4.98
N ALA A 111 -13.69 -13.73 -3.73
CA ALA A 111 -12.48 -13.33 -3.02
C ALA A 111 -12.43 -13.92 -1.60
N PRO A 112 -12.40 -15.27 -1.49
CA PRO A 112 -12.52 -15.94 -0.20
C PRO A 112 -11.41 -15.57 0.78
N GLN A 113 -10.17 -15.43 0.36
CA GLN A 113 -9.06 -15.10 1.25
C GLN A 113 -9.16 -13.67 1.76
N ALA A 114 -9.47 -12.71 0.87
CA ALA A 114 -9.61 -11.31 1.26
C ALA A 114 -10.82 -11.10 2.18
N VAL A 115 -11.97 -11.76 1.89
CA VAL A 115 -13.17 -11.68 2.73
C VAL A 115 -12.92 -12.32 4.10
N ALA A 116 -12.33 -13.52 4.17
CA ALA A 116 -11.98 -14.16 5.43
C ALA A 116 -11.09 -13.27 6.30
N ASN A 117 -10.10 -12.64 5.69
CA ASN A 117 -9.21 -11.68 6.34
C ASN A 117 -9.98 -10.47 6.89
N PHE A 118 -10.76 -9.78 6.04
CA PHE A 118 -11.50 -8.59 6.44
C PHE A 118 -12.52 -8.89 7.55
N VAL A 119 -13.29 -9.97 7.40
CA VAL A 119 -14.29 -10.42 8.39
C VAL A 119 -13.64 -10.73 9.74
N THR A 120 -12.51 -11.43 9.73
CA THR A 120 -11.78 -11.77 10.96
C THR A 120 -11.26 -10.52 11.65
N LEU A 121 -10.66 -9.59 10.92
CA LEU A 121 -10.15 -8.35 11.48
C LEU A 121 -11.28 -7.44 11.99
N ALA A 122 -12.40 -7.35 11.26
CA ALA A 122 -13.58 -6.59 11.68
C ALA A 122 -14.17 -7.15 12.99
N LYS A 123 -14.34 -8.48 13.10
CA LYS A 123 -14.83 -9.15 14.31
C LYS A 123 -13.91 -8.96 15.53
N ARG A 124 -12.61 -8.75 15.29
CA ARG A 124 -11.62 -8.40 16.33
C ARG A 124 -11.53 -6.91 16.63
N ALA A 125 -12.41 -6.11 16.07
CA ALA A 125 -12.41 -4.64 16.18
C ALA A 125 -11.07 -3.98 15.71
N PHE A 126 -10.28 -4.68 14.88
CA PHE A 126 -8.98 -4.20 14.39
C PHE A 126 -9.04 -2.84 13.70
N TYR A 127 -10.12 -2.56 12.98
CA TYR A 127 -10.28 -1.33 12.23
C TYR A 127 -10.79 -0.13 13.04
N ASN A 128 -11.16 -0.34 14.31
CA ASN A 128 -11.70 0.74 15.14
C ASN A 128 -10.59 1.72 15.55
N GLY A 129 -10.79 2.99 15.22
CA GLY A 129 -9.81 4.05 15.46
C GLY A 129 -8.70 4.15 14.40
N VAL A 130 -8.73 3.28 13.39
CA VAL A 130 -7.74 3.31 12.30
C VAL A 130 -8.09 4.43 11.31
N ASN A 131 -7.09 5.20 10.91
CA ASN A 131 -7.28 6.30 9.97
C ASN A 131 -7.20 5.82 8.50
N CYS A 132 -7.96 6.50 7.63
CA CYS A 132 -7.73 6.44 6.20
C CYS A 132 -6.59 7.41 5.86
N HIS A 133 -5.44 6.86 5.57
CA HIS A 133 -4.18 7.61 5.48
C HIS A 133 -3.89 8.22 4.11
N ARG A 134 -4.67 7.84 3.07
CA ARG A 134 -4.46 8.31 1.70
C ARG A 134 -5.78 8.48 0.96
N VAL A 135 -5.91 9.59 0.26
CA VAL A 135 -6.95 9.86 -0.74
C VAL A 135 -6.27 10.29 -2.04
N THR A 136 -6.81 9.84 -3.17
CA THR A 136 -6.35 10.28 -4.49
C THR A 136 -7.49 10.94 -5.23
N THR A 137 -7.25 12.11 -5.84
CA THR A 137 -8.25 12.96 -6.49
C THR A 137 -7.95 13.24 -7.96
N GLU A 138 -6.81 12.75 -8.43
CA GLU A 138 -6.34 12.88 -9.81
C GLU A 138 -5.85 11.52 -10.32
N ALA A 139 -6.09 11.20 -11.58
CA ALA A 139 -5.74 9.95 -12.26
C ALA A 139 -6.36 8.68 -11.65
N MET A 140 -6.43 8.56 -10.33
CA MET A 140 -7.12 7.52 -9.57
C MET A 140 -8.10 8.18 -8.60
N TYR A 141 -9.15 7.44 -8.22
CA TYR A 141 -10.21 7.98 -7.37
C TYR A 141 -10.52 7.00 -6.23
N VAL A 142 -9.63 6.96 -5.23
CA VAL A 142 -9.73 6.02 -4.12
C VAL A 142 -9.51 6.69 -2.76
N LEU A 143 -10.17 6.14 -1.73
CA LEU A 143 -9.86 6.41 -0.32
C LEU A 143 -9.27 5.13 0.29
N GLN A 144 -8.02 5.17 0.73
CA GLN A 144 -7.30 4.02 1.29
C GLN A 144 -7.25 4.08 2.80
N CYS A 145 -7.61 2.96 3.43
CA CYS A 145 -7.77 2.80 4.87
C CYS A 145 -7.14 1.48 5.34
N GLY A 146 -7.24 1.19 6.64
CA GLY A 146 -6.91 -0.13 7.18
C GLY A 146 -5.45 -0.30 7.61
N ASP A 147 -4.68 0.79 7.64
CA ASP A 147 -3.33 0.81 8.19
C ASP A 147 -3.33 1.27 9.65
N PRO A 148 -3.00 0.39 10.63
CA PRO A 148 -2.98 0.76 12.04
C PRO A 148 -1.91 1.79 12.40
N LYS A 149 -0.87 1.96 11.56
CA LYS A 149 0.15 2.99 11.75
C LYS A 149 -0.23 4.33 11.12
N GLY A 150 -1.09 4.31 10.09
CA GLY A 150 -1.54 5.51 9.38
C GLY A 150 -0.50 6.17 8.47
N ASP A 151 0.57 5.45 8.10
CA ASP A 151 1.66 5.91 7.22
C ASP A 151 1.80 5.09 5.92
N GLY A 152 0.92 4.11 5.71
CA GLY A 152 0.94 3.18 4.58
C GLY A 152 1.81 1.93 4.78
N THR A 153 2.53 1.81 5.91
CA THR A 153 3.46 0.71 6.18
C THR A 153 2.93 -0.36 7.12
N GLY A 154 1.83 -0.08 7.81
CA GLY A 154 1.24 -0.97 8.80
C GLY A 154 0.39 -2.08 8.20
N GLY A 155 0.10 -3.09 9.03
CA GLY A 155 -0.70 -4.24 8.67
C GLY A 155 -1.04 -5.10 9.87
N PRO A 156 -1.66 -6.28 9.65
CA PRO A 156 -2.15 -7.14 10.73
C PRO A 156 -1.08 -8.06 11.32
N GLY A 157 0.19 -7.91 10.95
CA GLY A 157 1.30 -8.78 11.35
C GLY A 157 1.53 -9.98 10.44
N TYR A 158 0.81 -10.07 9.33
CA TYR A 158 0.95 -11.09 8.29
C TYR A 158 0.60 -10.51 6.91
N SER A 159 0.90 -11.26 5.87
CA SER A 159 0.49 -10.97 4.50
C SER A 159 -0.16 -12.20 3.87
N PHE A 160 -0.94 -12.00 2.82
CA PHE A 160 -1.57 -13.07 2.07
C PHE A 160 -1.67 -12.76 0.57
N GLY A 161 -2.01 -13.77 -0.19
CA GLY A 161 -2.28 -13.79 -1.61
C GLY A 161 -2.83 -15.17 -2.01
N PRO A 162 -2.95 -15.41 -3.30
CA PRO A 162 -2.72 -14.51 -4.43
C PRO A 162 -3.80 -13.44 -4.59
N ILE A 163 -3.74 -12.65 -5.68
CA ILE A 163 -4.81 -11.73 -6.08
C ILE A 163 -6.04 -12.54 -6.47
N GLU A 164 -7.21 -12.11 -5.99
CA GLU A 164 -8.50 -12.72 -6.26
C GLU A 164 -9.40 -11.72 -6.99
N ASN A 165 -10.21 -12.18 -7.96
CA ASN A 165 -11.30 -11.41 -8.59
C ASN A 165 -10.89 -9.99 -9.06
N ALA A 166 -9.68 -9.82 -9.59
CA ALA A 166 -9.27 -8.55 -10.19
C ALA A 166 -9.97 -8.36 -11.54
N PRO A 167 -10.44 -7.14 -11.90
CA PRO A 167 -10.98 -6.87 -13.23
C PRO A 167 -9.93 -7.09 -14.30
N ALA A 168 -10.29 -7.82 -15.36
CA ALA A 168 -9.37 -8.16 -16.45
C ALA A 168 -8.92 -6.93 -17.28
N ASP A 169 -9.75 -5.90 -17.32
CA ASP A 169 -9.51 -4.62 -17.99
C ASP A 169 -8.85 -3.57 -17.10
N ASN A 170 -8.63 -3.90 -15.82
CA ASN A 170 -8.13 -3.00 -14.79
C ASN A 170 -9.02 -1.76 -14.55
N ILE A 171 -10.29 -1.79 -14.95
CA ILE A 171 -11.27 -0.75 -14.65
C ILE A 171 -12.01 -1.12 -13.36
N TYR A 172 -11.83 -0.29 -12.34
CA TYR A 172 -12.47 -0.45 -11.04
C TYR A 172 -13.64 0.53 -10.95
N GLY A 173 -14.85 -0.03 -10.99
CA GLY A 173 -16.09 0.75 -10.97
C GLY A 173 -16.32 1.43 -9.61
N GLU A 174 -17.10 2.50 -9.65
CA GLU A 174 -17.52 3.24 -8.47
C GLU A 174 -18.19 2.31 -7.44
N GLY A 175 -17.82 2.48 -6.18
CA GLY A 175 -18.31 1.70 -5.05
C GLY A 175 -17.52 0.42 -4.79
N LEU A 176 -16.63 -0.05 -5.64
CA LEU A 176 -15.84 -1.24 -5.37
C LEU A 176 -14.90 -1.05 -4.17
N ILE A 177 -14.72 -2.15 -3.42
CA ILE A 177 -13.77 -2.23 -2.30
C ILE A 177 -12.70 -3.26 -2.68
N ALA A 178 -11.44 -2.85 -2.66
CA ALA A 178 -10.34 -3.70 -3.06
C ALA A 178 -9.17 -3.67 -2.06
N MET A 179 -8.38 -4.75 -2.04
CA MET A 179 -7.21 -4.86 -1.18
C MET A 179 -6.03 -4.09 -1.75
N ALA A 180 -5.38 -3.32 -0.88
CA ALA A 180 -4.08 -2.74 -1.20
C ALA A 180 -2.98 -3.81 -1.10
N ARG A 181 -1.93 -3.66 -1.90
CA ARG A 181 -0.73 -4.52 -1.92
C ARG A 181 0.51 -3.72 -2.32
N ARG A 182 1.68 -4.27 -2.13
CA ARG A 182 2.91 -3.70 -2.69
C ARG A 182 2.98 -3.96 -4.20
N GLY A 183 3.53 -3.00 -4.93
CA GLY A 183 3.79 -3.18 -6.35
C GLY A 183 4.72 -4.38 -6.61
N GLY A 184 4.42 -5.16 -7.64
CA GLY A 184 5.20 -6.32 -8.06
C GLY A 184 5.02 -7.60 -7.24
N ASP A 185 4.20 -7.59 -6.18
CA ASP A 185 4.03 -8.77 -5.33
C ASP A 185 2.54 -9.01 -4.96
N ALA A 186 1.99 -10.12 -5.49
CA ALA A 186 0.61 -10.55 -5.27
C ALA A 186 0.31 -11.00 -3.84
N ASN A 187 1.36 -11.36 -3.04
CA ASN A 187 1.24 -11.98 -1.73
C ASN A 187 1.45 -10.98 -0.57
N THR A 188 1.34 -9.70 -0.84
CA THR A 188 1.55 -8.64 0.16
C THR A 188 0.28 -7.94 0.61
N GLN A 189 -0.88 -8.52 0.32
CA GLN A 189 -2.15 -8.06 0.87
C GLN A 189 -2.17 -8.27 2.39
N GLY A 190 -2.82 -7.37 3.12
CA GLY A 190 -2.86 -7.40 4.59
C GLY A 190 -4.19 -6.85 5.10
N SER A 191 -4.14 -5.80 5.95
CA SER A 191 -5.35 -5.13 6.43
C SER A 191 -5.75 -3.91 5.59
N GLN A 192 -4.88 -3.39 4.77
CA GLN A 192 -5.16 -2.19 4.00
C GLN A 192 -6.07 -2.47 2.82
N PHE A 193 -7.07 -1.62 2.65
CA PHE A 193 -8.04 -1.66 1.56
C PHE A 193 -8.34 -0.26 1.06
N PHE A 194 -8.93 -0.16 -0.13
CA PHE A 194 -9.41 1.11 -0.64
C PHE A 194 -10.83 1.01 -1.18
N ILE A 195 -11.53 2.14 -1.12
CA ILE A 195 -12.87 2.32 -1.63
C ILE A 195 -12.77 3.19 -2.89
N VAL A 196 -13.26 2.70 -4.00
CA VAL A 196 -13.33 3.42 -5.28
C VAL A 196 -14.55 4.34 -5.24
N TYR A 197 -14.36 5.65 -5.34
CA TYR A 197 -15.47 6.60 -5.25
C TYR A 197 -15.88 7.22 -6.61
N LYS A 198 -15.18 6.88 -7.66
CA LYS A 198 -15.46 7.19 -9.07
C LYS A 198 -14.74 6.16 -9.93
N ASP A 199 -15.34 5.76 -11.07
CA ASP A 199 -14.69 4.83 -12.00
C ASP A 199 -13.25 5.24 -12.27
N THR A 200 -12.33 4.31 -12.13
CA THR A 200 -10.91 4.56 -12.28
C THR A 200 -10.19 3.37 -12.89
N GLN A 201 -9.26 3.64 -13.77
CA GLN A 201 -8.33 2.63 -14.26
C GLN A 201 -7.13 2.58 -13.32
N LEU A 202 -6.91 1.43 -12.69
CA LEU A 202 -5.73 1.18 -11.89
C LEU A 202 -4.75 0.36 -12.74
N GLY A 203 -3.47 0.79 -12.77
CA GLY A 203 -2.45 0.04 -13.47
C GLY A 203 -2.28 -1.37 -12.88
N SER A 204 -2.07 -2.37 -13.75
CA SER A 204 -1.55 -3.67 -13.35
C SER A 204 -0.04 -3.69 -13.52
N ASP A 205 0.63 -4.49 -12.71
CA ASP A 205 2.05 -4.80 -12.82
C ASP A 205 2.27 -6.30 -13.07
N ALA A 206 3.49 -6.79 -12.97
CA ALA A 206 3.79 -8.20 -13.18
C ALA A 206 3.05 -9.15 -12.22
N ALA A 207 2.58 -8.65 -11.06
CA ALA A 207 1.79 -9.40 -10.10
C ALA A 207 0.28 -9.39 -10.41
N GLY A 208 -0.17 -8.55 -11.32
CA GLY A 208 -1.58 -8.38 -11.69
C GLY A 208 -2.22 -7.10 -11.16
N GLY A 209 -3.56 -7.08 -11.08
CA GLY A 209 -4.36 -5.97 -10.54
C GLY A 209 -4.48 -5.99 -9.01
N TYR A 210 -5.66 -5.64 -8.50
CA TYR A 210 -6.00 -5.60 -7.08
C TYR A 210 -7.21 -6.49 -6.82
N THR A 211 -7.19 -7.25 -5.72
CA THR A 211 -8.30 -8.11 -5.30
C THR A 211 -9.55 -7.27 -5.01
N VAL A 212 -10.60 -7.44 -5.79
CA VAL A 212 -11.92 -6.87 -5.49
C VAL A 212 -12.69 -7.86 -4.61
N PHE A 213 -12.96 -7.48 -3.37
CA PHE A 213 -13.61 -8.36 -2.40
C PHE A 213 -14.97 -7.86 -1.92
N GLY A 214 -15.39 -6.66 -2.33
CA GLY A 214 -16.68 -6.12 -1.93
C GLY A 214 -17.11 -4.88 -2.70
N LYS A 215 -18.26 -4.37 -2.32
CA LYS A 215 -18.82 -3.12 -2.87
C LYS A 215 -19.61 -2.37 -1.81
N VAL A 216 -19.61 -1.06 -1.90
CA VAL A 216 -20.47 -0.16 -1.13
C VAL A 216 -21.90 -0.28 -1.65
N THR A 217 -22.86 -0.40 -0.75
CA THR A 217 -24.28 -0.49 -1.08
C THR A 217 -25.06 0.77 -0.69
N SER A 218 -24.50 1.59 0.22
CA SER A 218 -25.09 2.86 0.65
C SER A 218 -24.05 3.73 1.36
N GLY A 219 -24.18 5.05 1.24
CA GLY A 219 -23.33 6.02 1.94
C GLY A 219 -22.01 6.36 1.23
N LEU A 220 -21.87 6.06 -0.07
CA LEU A 220 -20.66 6.41 -0.83
C LEU A 220 -20.42 7.92 -0.90
N ASP A 221 -21.45 8.73 -0.76
CA ASP A 221 -21.34 10.20 -0.75
C ASP A 221 -20.45 10.72 0.37
N VAL A 222 -20.33 9.98 1.47
CA VAL A 222 -19.38 10.28 2.56
C VAL A 222 -17.94 10.25 2.01
N VAL A 223 -17.59 9.21 1.25
CA VAL A 223 -16.26 9.08 0.62
C VAL A 223 -16.03 10.18 -0.42
N LYS A 224 -17.05 10.48 -1.24
CA LYS A 224 -16.99 11.56 -2.22
C LYS A 224 -16.79 12.92 -1.56
N SER A 225 -17.43 13.18 -0.44
CA SER A 225 -17.26 14.42 0.34
C SER A 225 -15.85 14.55 0.92
N ILE A 226 -15.27 13.44 1.40
CA ILE A 226 -13.89 13.40 1.87
C ILE A 226 -12.93 13.74 0.72
N ALA A 227 -13.11 13.09 -0.43
CA ALA A 227 -12.27 13.31 -1.61
C ALA A 227 -12.42 14.75 -2.16
N ALA A 228 -13.62 15.31 -2.15
CA ALA A 228 -13.88 16.68 -2.59
C ALA A 228 -13.16 17.74 -1.73
N ALA A 229 -12.86 17.44 -0.47
CA ALA A 229 -12.05 18.30 0.39
C ALA A 229 -10.56 18.33 -0.02
N GLY A 230 -10.11 17.33 -0.78
CA GLY A 230 -8.74 17.21 -1.27
C GLY A 230 -7.76 16.64 -0.26
N THR A 231 -6.48 16.75 -0.59
CA THR A 231 -5.36 16.32 0.24
C THR A 231 -4.85 17.45 1.14
N GLU A 232 -4.12 17.10 2.20
CA GLU A 232 -3.54 18.03 3.16
C GLU A 232 -2.58 19.03 2.48
N ASP A 233 -1.79 18.55 1.53
CA ASP A 233 -0.79 19.32 0.79
C ASP A 233 -1.28 19.82 -0.59
N GLY A 234 -2.51 19.48 -0.99
CA GLY A 234 -3.07 19.85 -2.29
C GLY A 234 -2.49 19.07 -3.48
N SER A 235 -1.74 17.98 -3.24
CA SER A 235 -1.02 17.22 -4.29
C SER A 235 -1.92 16.30 -5.14
N GLY A 236 -3.17 16.13 -4.83
CA GLY A 236 -4.05 15.17 -5.51
C GLY A 236 -3.82 13.69 -5.15
N ASP A 237 -2.75 13.36 -4.42
CA ASP A 237 -2.45 12.03 -3.87
C ASP A 237 -1.72 12.18 -2.54
N GLY A 238 -2.41 11.98 -1.43
CA GLY A 238 -1.83 12.18 -0.11
C GLY A 238 -2.82 11.96 1.03
N LYS A 239 -2.47 12.46 2.21
CA LYS A 239 -3.38 12.41 3.35
C LYS A 239 -4.63 13.24 3.09
N PRO A 240 -5.82 12.75 3.46
CA PRO A 240 -7.04 13.57 3.40
C PRO A 240 -6.86 14.89 4.15
N LYS A 241 -7.33 15.99 3.59
CA LYS A 241 -7.26 17.34 4.21
C LYS A 241 -7.88 17.41 5.59
N LYS A 242 -8.90 16.60 5.84
CA LYS A 242 -9.45 16.37 7.17
C LYS A 242 -9.16 14.92 7.54
N ALA A 243 -8.65 14.67 8.74
CA ALA A 243 -8.45 13.31 9.22
C ALA A 243 -9.73 12.49 9.13
N VAL A 244 -9.60 11.25 8.65
CA VAL A 244 -10.71 10.32 8.46
C VAL A 244 -10.46 9.09 9.30
N THR A 245 -11.34 8.86 10.29
CA THR A 245 -11.21 7.72 11.21
C THR A 245 -12.31 6.70 10.95
N LEU A 246 -11.89 5.44 10.80
CA LEU A 246 -12.79 4.28 10.78
C LEU A 246 -13.28 3.96 12.19
N SER A 247 -14.55 3.65 12.31
CA SER A 247 -15.13 3.14 13.54
C SER A 247 -16.31 2.22 13.26
N SER A 248 -16.69 1.41 14.27
CA SER A 248 -17.87 0.55 14.20
C SER A 248 -17.93 -0.33 12.92
N VAL A 249 -16.81 -0.95 12.56
CA VAL A 249 -16.79 -1.88 11.43
C VAL A 249 -17.44 -3.19 11.86
N ASN A 250 -18.63 -3.47 11.32
CA ASN A 250 -19.45 -4.63 11.66
C ASN A 250 -19.73 -5.45 10.40
N VAL A 251 -19.75 -6.77 10.55
CA VAL A 251 -20.05 -7.76 9.48
C VAL A 251 -21.01 -8.84 9.99
N LYS A 252 -21.91 -9.29 9.13
CA LYS A 252 -22.91 -10.33 9.44
C LYS A 252 -23.22 -11.20 8.22
#